data_e4394767d4c91caed483f57fe210b4b1
#
_entry.id   e4394767d4c91caed483f57fe210b4b1
#
_cell.length_a   1.000
_cell.length_b   1.000
_cell.length_c   1.000
_cell.angle_alpha   90.00
_cell.angle_beta   90.00
_cell.angle_gamma   90.00
#
_symmetry.space_group_name_H-M   'P 1'
#
loop_
_entity.id
_entity.type
_entity.pdbx_description
1 polymer ?
#
loop_
_entity_poly.entity_id
_entity_poly.type
_entity_poly.pdbx_seq_one_letter_code
_entity_poly.pdbx_strand_id
1 'polypeptide(L)'
;MKNQSNLAESTVIAPEVVSKKTNFFTKFKTSYGPGILAVLTWLGAGDLVTSSVAGADYGYSLMWILALSLILRFLIVNVIARFQLCNTEGLTILEGYGRIHPFFGYFMFGYALIMGHLFNAYMIKGAGEVLSTLFQVNQPFLASLVVVGLVFMLIGRNIYNRIESVMKVLLALLTIAFLFLAIQATPDVGQIIKGTVGFSIPSDTGVHGALLVAISIIGAVAGSISNFVHPYFMKEKGWTKPSHVKVQRNDLLFAIGVCIVINLAIWVVGAEILKPNGIHVETIDDLAMALQMSLGKFGWYIFYLGVFGVLFASVVGKSTGFPRLIVDAFYVINKNRREKYNGKYEKDPMFKWVMIFVLVTPLIWSIPGMPGFIALTIGVNAINIIGFPVIAIGMLVLSNKKSLMGKYKNNWFENIILTLASVLAIWSAVQLATTFF
;
A
#
# COMPACT_ATOMS: atom_id res chain seq x y z
N MET A 1 62.98 51.89 -8.91
CA MET A 1 62.71 51.26 -7.61
C MET A 1 61.52 50.34 -7.79
N LYS A 2 61.79 49.15 -8.11
CA LYS A 2 61.69 47.85 -7.40
C LYS A 2 60.48 47.78 -6.46
N ASN A 3 59.45 47.00 -6.86
CA ASN A 3 58.90 46.00 -5.97
C ASN A 3 58.26 44.86 -6.75
N GLN A 4 58.73 43.68 -6.42
CA GLN A 4 58.32 42.39 -6.97
C GLN A 4 57.02 41.95 -6.32
N SER A 5 56.04 41.53 -7.12
CA SER A 5 54.86 40.82 -6.63
C SER A 5 55.10 39.32 -6.68
N ASN A 6 55.16 38.67 -5.53
CA ASN A 6 55.13 37.23 -5.36
C ASN A 6 53.72 36.72 -5.63
N LEU A 7 53.54 35.99 -6.72
CA LEU A 7 52.38 35.15 -6.96
C LEU A 7 52.60 33.81 -6.26
N ALA A 8 51.90 33.60 -5.16
CA ALA A 8 51.80 32.29 -4.53
C ALA A 8 50.85 31.41 -5.34
N GLU A 9 51.37 30.38 -5.97
CA GLU A 9 50.60 29.26 -6.52
C GLU A 9 49.88 28.53 -5.41
N SER A 10 48.54 28.67 -5.36
CA SER A 10 47.72 27.84 -4.53
C SER A 10 47.49 26.48 -5.25
N THR A 11 48.24 25.49 -4.86
CA THR A 11 48.02 24.09 -5.20
C THR A 11 46.62 23.68 -4.69
N VAL A 12 45.68 23.57 -5.62
CA VAL A 12 44.37 22.96 -5.38
C VAL A 12 44.62 21.47 -5.21
N ILE A 13 44.64 21.02 -3.97
CA ILE A 13 44.60 19.60 -3.61
C ILE A 13 43.20 19.10 -3.96
N ALA A 14 43.10 18.33 -5.04
CA ALA A 14 41.88 17.59 -5.35
C ALA A 14 41.57 16.65 -4.16
N PRO A 15 40.31 16.58 -3.70
CA PRO A 15 39.97 15.65 -2.64
C PRO A 15 40.16 14.22 -3.16
N GLU A 16 41.06 13.48 -2.52
CA GLU A 16 41.20 12.04 -2.68
C GLU A 16 39.81 11.38 -2.52
N VAL A 17 39.31 10.80 -3.61
CA VAL A 17 38.14 9.94 -3.56
C VAL A 17 38.55 8.66 -2.84
N VAL A 18 38.49 8.68 -1.52
CA VAL A 18 38.59 7.48 -0.71
C VAL A 18 37.38 6.61 -1.05
N SER A 19 37.59 5.64 -1.91
CA SER A 19 36.66 4.54 -2.17
C SER A 19 36.47 3.75 -0.88
N LYS A 20 35.58 4.22 0.00
CA LYS A 20 35.09 3.42 1.11
C LYS A 20 34.39 2.20 0.48
N LYS A 21 35.00 1.00 0.67
CA LYS A 21 34.30 -0.27 0.46
C LYS A 21 33.01 -0.22 1.25
N THR A 22 31.91 0.14 0.62
CA THR A 22 30.60 0.16 1.26
C THR A 22 30.22 -1.29 1.55
N ASN A 23 30.09 -1.64 2.83
CA ASN A 23 29.62 -2.94 3.27
C ASN A 23 28.27 -3.23 2.62
N PHE A 24 28.01 -4.51 2.31
CA PHE A 24 26.74 -4.98 1.72
C PHE A 24 25.52 -4.36 2.43
N PHE A 25 25.51 -4.33 3.76
CA PHE A 25 24.44 -3.71 4.56
C PHE A 25 24.27 -2.20 4.33
N THR A 26 25.37 -1.47 4.15
CA THR A 26 25.32 -0.02 3.86
C THR A 26 24.75 0.22 2.45
N LYS A 27 25.18 -0.58 1.49
CA LYS A 27 24.67 -0.54 0.10
C LYS A 27 23.19 -0.93 0.04
N PHE A 28 22.78 -1.95 0.80
CA PHE A 28 21.39 -2.36 0.93
C PHE A 28 20.53 -1.22 1.53
N LYS A 29 20.95 -0.64 2.66
CA LYS A 29 20.24 0.47 3.34
C LYS A 29 20.13 1.73 2.47
N THR A 30 21.10 2.00 1.58
CA THR A 30 21.06 3.17 0.68
C THR A 30 20.25 2.92 -0.58
N SER A 31 20.16 1.66 -1.04
CA SER A 31 19.49 1.28 -2.30
C SER A 31 18.03 0.86 -2.13
N TYR A 32 17.63 0.50 -0.90
CA TYR A 32 16.27 0.06 -0.59
C TYR A 32 15.67 0.94 0.51
N GLY A 33 14.41 1.28 0.40
CA GLY A 33 13.75 2.11 1.41
C GLY A 33 12.31 2.46 1.06
N PRO A 34 12.02 3.27 0.04
CA PRO A 34 10.65 3.62 -0.35
C PRO A 34 9.79 2.41 -0.66
N GLY A 35 10.35 1.38 -1.32
CA GLY A 35 9.65 0.13 -1.59
C GLY A 35 9.31 -0.65 -0.32
N ILE A 36 10.22 -0.73 0.65
CA ILE A 36 9.94 -1.38 1.94
C ILE A 36 8.86 -0.61 2.71
N LEU A 37 8.92 0.73 2.73
CA LEU A 37 7.85 1.54 3.33
C LEU A 37 6.53 1.37 2.59
N ALA A 38 6.57 1.27 1.26
CA ALA A 38 5.40 0.99 0.45
C ALA A 38 4.83 -0.41 0.78
N VAL A 39 5.67 -1.45 0.91
CA VAL A 39 5.25 -2.78 1.36
C VAL A 39 4.51 -2.71 2.70
N LEU A 40 5.03 -2.00 3.68
CA LEU A 40 4.38 -1.83 4.99
C LEU A 40 3.02 -1.12 4.90
N THR A 41 2.84 -0.23 3.91
CA THR A 41 1.57 0.45 3.69
C THR A 41 0.61 -0.35 2.81
N TRP A 42 1.12 -1.22 1.92
CA TRP A 42 0.36 -2.07 1.02
C TRP A 42 -0.04 -3.39 1.67
N LEU A 43 0.93 -4.12 2.28
CA LEU A 43 0.70 -5.35 3.06
C LEU A 43 -0.01 -5.03 4.39
N GLY A 44 -1.04 -4.22 4.31
CA GLY A 44 -1.94 -4.01 5.44
C GLY A 44 -2.94 -5.15 5.55
N ALA A 45 -3.94 -4.92 6.38
CA ALA A 45 -5.05 -5.83 6.54
C ALA A 45 -5.72 -6.23 5.21
N GLY A 46 -5.68 -5.36 4.20
CA GLY A 46 -6.30 -5.63 2.90
C GLY A 46 -5.78 -6.91 2.26
N ASP A 47 -4.47 -7.01 2.06
CA ASP A 47 -3.85 -8.17 1.43
C ASP A 47 -3.98 -9.43 2.31
N LEU A 48 -3.81 -9.30 3.64
CA LEU A 48 -3.98 -10.41 4.58
C LEU A 48 -5.40 -11.00 4.49
N VAL A 49 -6.42 -10.15 4.59
CA VAL A 49 -7.81 -10.57 4.59
C VAL A 49 -8.23 -11.14 3.23
N THR A 50 -7.96 -10.42 2.14
CA THR A 50 -8.41 -10.84 0.81
C THR A 50 -7.75 -12.14 0.35
N SER A 51 -6.45 -12.35 0.65
CA SER A 51 -5.75 -13.60 0.33
C SER A 51 -6.23 -14.77 1.18
N SER A 52 -6.49 -14.54 2.48
CA SER A 52 -7.01 -15.60 3.36
C SER A 52 -8.43 -16.01 3.00
N VAL A 53 -9.33 -15.04 2.78
CA VAL A 53 -10.72 -15.30 2.37
C VAL A 53 -10.76 -16.01 1.01
N ALA A 54 -9.99 -15.52 0.03
CA ALA A 54 -9.94 -16.14 -1.29
C ALA A 54 -9.41 -17.58 -1.22
N GLY A 55 -8.38 -17.84 -0.42
CA GLY A 55 -7.85 -19.17 -0.20
C GLY A 55 -8.85 -20.08 0.52
N ALA A 56 -9.43 -19.64 1.63
CA ALA A 56 -10.34 -20.42 2.46
C ALA A 56 -11.66 -20.75 1.74
N ASP A 57 -12.25 -19.79 1.04
CA ASP A 57 -13.55 -20.00 0.39
C ASP A 57 -13.42 -20.60 -1.02
N TYR A 58 -12.43 -20.17 -1.80
CA TYR A 58 -12.36 -20.48 -3.24
C TYR A 58 -11.11 -21.30 -3.64
N GLY A 59 -10.25 -21.68 -2.67
CA GLY A 59 -8.99 -22.38 -2.97
C GLY A 59 -8.12 -21.54 -3.89
N TYR A 60 -7.64 -22.12 -4.98
CA TYR A 60 -6.78 -21.40 -5.92
C TYR A 60 -7.52 -20.74 -7.10
N SER A 61 -8.86 -20.83 -7.16
CA SER A 61 -9.62 -20.38 -8.34
C SER A 61 -9.49 -18.89 -8.66
N LEU A 62 -9.27 -18.04 -7.64
CA LEU A 62 -9.12 -16.59 -7.80
C LEU A 62 -7.64 -16.13 -7.85
N MET A 63 -6.67 -17.04 -7.86
CA MET A 63 -5.26 -16.69 -7.78
C MET A 63 -4.74 -15.89 -8.99
N TRP A 64 -5.33 -16.11 -10.18
CA TRP A 64 -5.02 -15.33 -11.37
C TRP A 64 -5.29 -13.83 -11.19
N ILE A 65 -6.31 -13.48 -10.39
CA ILE A 65 -6.66 -12.08 -10.09
C ILE A 65 -5.57 -11.43 -9.24
N LEU A 66 -5.05 -12.14 -8.23
CA LEU A 66 -3.94 -11.66 -7.43
C LEU A 66 -2.69 -11.47 -8.29
N ALA A 67 -2.34 -12.48 -9.10
CA ALA A 67 -1.16 -12.43 -9.98
C ALA A 67 -1.25 -11.24 -10.96
N LEU A 68 -2.39 -11.09 -11.64
CA LEU A 68 -2.66 -9.96 -12.53
C LEU A 68 -2.57 -8.63 -11.78
N SER A 69 -3.20 -8.55 -10.60
CA SER A 69 -3.22 -7.31 -9.80
C SER A 69 -1.84 -6.88 -9.33
N LEU A 70 -0.96 -7.82 -8.97
CA LEU A 70 0.43 -7.52 -8.57
C LEU A 70 1.28 -7.04 -9.77
N ILE A 71 1.10 -7.63 -10.96
CA ILE A 71 1.72 -7.15 -12.20
C ILE A 71 1.26 -5.72 -12.52
N LEU A 72 -0.03 -5.49 -12.45
CA LEU A 72 -0.61 -4.16 -12.71
C LEU A 72 -0.14 -3.14 -11.65
N ARG A 73 -0.08 -3.51 -10.37
CA ARG A 73 0.48 -2.63 -9.31
C ARG A 73 1.91 -2.23 -9.63
N PHE A 74 2.77 -3.19 -9.99
CA PHE A 74 4.16 -2.87 -10.37
C PHE A 74 4.21 -1.85 -11.49
N LEU A 75 3.46 -2.06 -12.57
CA LEU A 75 3.47 -1.19 -13.73
C LEU A 75 2.93 0.21 -13.42
N ILE A 76 1.79 0.29 -12.73
CA ILE A 76 1.17 1.56 -12.36
C ILE A 76 2.11 2.36 -11.45
N VAL A 77 2.64 1.74 -10.39
CA VAL A 77 3.53 2.43 -9.46
C VAL A 77 4.85 2.83 -10.13
N ASN A 78 5.39 1.98 -11.02
CA ASN A 78 6.61 2.31 -11.78
C ASN A 78 6.38 3.51 -12.73
N VAL A 79 5.21 3.58 -13.38
CA VAL A 79 4.85 4.71 -14.27
C VAL A 79 4.61 5.98 -13.46
N ILE A 80 3.91 5.90 -12.31
CA ILE A 80 3.74 7.03 -11.37
C ILE A 80 5.11 7.55 -10.90
N ALA A 81 5.99 6.66 -10.47
CA ALA A 81 7.33 7.01 -10.00
C ALA A 81 8.18 7.64 -11.10
N ARG A 82 8.14 7.08 -12.32
CA ARG A 82 8.84 7.63 -13.48
C ARG A 82 8.31 9.00 -13.86
N PHE A 83 6.99 9.21 -13.84
CA PHE A 83 6.41 10.53 -14.05
C PHE A 83 6.96 11.52 -13.01
N GLN A 84 6.93 11.19 -11.74
CA GLN A 84 7.40 12.05 -10.66
C GLN A 84 8.87 12.43 -10.80
N LEU A 85 9.74 11.50 -11.29
CA LEU A 85 11.17 11.71 -11.43
C LEU A 85 11.58 12.42 -12.73
N CYS A 86 10.78 12.30 -13.78
CA CYS A 86 11.23 12.59 -15.15
C CYS A 86 10.40 13.63 -15.89
N ASN A 87 9.27 14.10 -15.35
CA ASN A 87 8.50 15.13 -16.05
C ASN A 87 9.29 16.45 -16.11
N THR A 88 9.21 17.12 -17.25
CA THR A 88 10.01 18.30 -17.57
C THR A 88 9.63 19.56 -16.79
N GLU A 89 8.42 19.58 -16.23
CA GLU A 89 7.88 20.73 -15.48
C GLU A 89 8.02 20.58 -13.96
N GLY A 90 8.56 19.46 -13.45
CA GLY A 90 8.70 19.20 -12.01
C GLY A 90 7.35 19.06 -11.29
N LEU A 91 6.29 18.67 -12.00
CA LEU A 91 4.94 18.50 -11.45
C LEU A 91 4.88 17.31 -10.48
N THR A 92 4.05 17.43 -9.46
CA THR A 92 3.58 16.25 -8.73
C THR A 92 2.65 15.43 -9.63
N ILE A 93 2.45 14.17 -9.30
CA ILE A 93 1.52 13.32 -10.07
C ILE A 93 0.10 13.89 -10.08
N LEU A 94 -0.35 14.47 -8.96
CA LEU A 94 -1.67 15.08 -8.87
C LEU A 94 -1.79 16.37 -9.69
N GLU A 95 -0.74 17.18 -9.72
CA GLU A 95 -0.66 18.34 -10.62
C GLU A 95 -0.73 17.91 -12.09
N GLY A 96 -0.07 16.78 -12.44
CA GLY A 96 -0.20 16.18 -13.75
C GLY A 96 -1.65 15.85 -14.11
N TYR A 97 -2.39 15.23 -13.20
CA TYR A 97 -3.82 14.96 -13.39
C TYR A 97 -4.64 16.25 -13.58
N GLY A 98 -4.37 17.27 -12.78
CA GLY A 98 -5.01 18.58 -12.94
C GLY A 98 -4.72 19.27 -14.29
N ARG A 99 -3.60 18.91 -14.96
CA ARG A 99 -3.27 19.39 -16.32
C ARG A 99 -4.03 18.65 -17.42
N ILE A 100 -4.62 17.49 -17.15
CA ILE A 100 -5.52 16.80 -18.10
C ILE A 100 -6.85 17.54 -18.14
N HIS A 101 -7.49 17.69 -16.98
CA HIS A 101 -8.75 18.39 -16.82
C HIS A 101 -8.98 18.76 -15.34
N PRO A 102 -9.58 19.94 -15.02
CA PRO A 102 -9.84 20.35 -13.64
C PRO A 102 -10.64 19.34 -12.80
N PHE A 103 -11.53 18.58 -13.44
CA PHE A 103 -12.30 17.49 -12.80
C PHE A 103 -11.41 16.54 -11.98
N PHE A 104 -10.24 16.19 -12.51
CA PHE A 104 -9.34 15.25 -11.82
C PHE A 104 -8.85 15.78 -10.48
N GLY A 105 -8.61 17.09 -10.35
CA GLY A 105 -8.25 17.70 -9.08
C GLY A 105 -9.34 17.50 -8.01
N TYR A 106 -10.59 17.84 -8.35
CA TYR A 106 -11.74 17.66 -7.46
C TYR A 106 -12.00 16.20 -7.12
N PHE A 107 -11.98 15.34 -8.15
CA PHE A 107 -12.17 13.90 -7.97
C PHE A 107 -11.10 13.31 -7.04
N MET A 108 -9.82 13.57 -7.30
CA MET A 108 -8.72 13.03 -6.50
C MET A 108 -8.73 13.54 -5.06
N PHE A 109 -9.13 14.80 -4.84
CA PHE A 109 -9.29 15.34 -3.51
C PHE A 109 -10.40 14.62 -2.73
N GLY A 110 -11.61 14.56 -3.27
CA GLY A 110 -12.75 13.90 -2.62
C GLY A 110 -12.50 12.40 -2.43
N TYR A 111 -11.99 11.74 -3.45
CA TYR A 111 -11.69 10.32 -3.41
C TYR A 111 -10.59 9.98 -2.38
N ALA A 112 -9.50 10.75 -2.34
CA ALA A 112 -8.45 10.56 -1.35
C ALA A 112 -8.95 10.80 0.09
N LEU A 113 -9.86 11.78 0.28
CA LEU A 113 -10.46 12.07 1.58
C LEU A 113 -11.33 10.89 2.07
N ILE A 114 -12.22 10.39 1.20
CA ILE A 114 -13.09 9.25 1.50
C ILE A 114 -12.25 7.99 1.76
N MET A 115 -11.30 7.67 0.87
CA MET A 115 -10.49 6.48 1.02
C MET A 115 -9.52 6.56 2.20
N GLY A 116 -9.02 7.74 2.54
CA GLY A 116 -8.21 7.96 3.74
C GLY A 116 -8.99 7.63 5.03
N HIS A 117 -10.26 8.01 5.08
CA HIS A 117 -11.17 7.64 6.16
C HIS A 117 -11.45 6.12 6.16
N LEU A 118 -11.89 5.56 5.04
CA LEU A 118 -12.29 4.16 4.95
C LEU A 118 -11.14 3.17 5.17
N PHE A 119 -9.95 3.44 4.67
CA PHE A 119 -8.80 2.58 4.91
C PHE A 119 -8.39 2.55 6.38
N ASN A 120 -8.46 3.68 7.08
CA ASN A 120 -8.22 3.69 8.52
C ASN A 120 -9.36 3.05 9.30
N ALA A 121 -10.59 3.03 8.76
CA ALA A 121 -11.75 2.43 9.42
C ALA A 121 -11.51 0.95 9.76
N TYR A 122 -11.23 0.11 8.77
CA TYR A 122 -11.00 -1.31 9.05
C TYR A 122 -9.67 -1.56 9.77
N MET A 123 -8.64 -0.75 9.55
CA MET A 123 -7.36 -0.93 10.24
C MET A 123 -7.43 -0.59 11.72
N ILE A 124 -8.09 0.51 12.10
CA ILE A 124 -8.30 0.88 13.51
C ILE A 124 -9.22 -0.13 14.19
N LYS A 125 -10.31 -0.53 13.51
CA LYS A 125 -11.22 -1.55 14.03
C LYS A 125 -10.50 -2.87 14.26
N GLY A 126 -9.80 -3.39 13.27
CA GLY A 126 -9.05 -4.64 13.38
C GLY A 126 -7.96 -4.58 14.46
N ALA A 127 -7.20 -3.47 14.54
CA ALA A 127 -6.21 -3.28 15.61
C ALA A 127 -6.86 -3.25 17.00
N GLY A 128 -8.05 -2.64 17.12
CA GLY A 128 -8.84 -2.64 18.36
C GLY A 128 -9.36 -4.03 18.74
N GLU A 129 -9.89 -4.79 17.76
CA GLU A 129 -10.33 -6.17 17.98
C GLU A 129 -9.17 -7.06 18.44
N VAL A 130 -8.02 -6.99 17.74
CA VAL A 130 -6.79 -7.72 18.12
C VAL A 130 -6.31 -7.33 19.51
N LEU A 131 -6.27 -6.05 19.83
CA LEU A 131 -5.82 -5.57 21.14
C LEU A 131 -6.77 -6.02 22.25
N SER A 132 -8.09 -5.97 22.00
CA SER A 132 -9.14 -6.45 22.91
C SER A 132 -8.96 -7.94 23.22
N THR A 133 -8.70 -8.76 22.20
CA THR A 133 -8.45 -10.21 22.34
C THR A 133 -7.14 -10.50 23.08
N LEU A 134 -6.05 -9.79 22.76
CA LEU A 134 -4.74 -9.98 23.42
C LEU A 134 -4.81 -9.72 24.93
N PHE A 135 -5.56 -8.70 25.35
CA PHE A 135 -5.72 -8.35 26.75
C PHE A 135 -6.94 -9.01 27.41
N GLN A 136 -7.67 -9.83 26.68
CA GLN A 136 -8.89 -10.51 27.15
C GLN A 136 -9.95 -9.53 27.70
N VAL A 137 -10.01 -8.34 27.12
CA VAL A 137 -10.97 -7.29 27.48
C VAL A 137 -12.02 -7.22 26.38
N ASN A 138 -13.24 -7.62 26.67
CA ASN A 138 -14.33 -7.60 25.68
C ASN A 138 -14.85 -6.16 25.43
N GLN A 139 -13.95 -5.28 24.99
CA GLN A 139 -14.22 -3.85 24.73
C GLN A 139 -13.47 -3.36 23.46
N PRO A 140 -13.80 -3.89 22.25
CA PRO A 140 -13.08 -3.56 21.01
C PRO A 140 -13.09 -2.05 20.69
N PHE A 141 -14.18 -1.34 21.00
CA PHE A 141 -14.27 0.11 20.78
C PHE A 141 -13.27 0.89 21.65
N LEU A 142 -13.17 0.56 22.95
CA LEU A 142 -12.19 1.20 23.83
C LEU A 142 -10.76 0.87 23.41
N ALA A 143 -10.51 -0.37 22.97
CA ALA A 143 -9.21 -0.75 22.42
C ALA A 143 -8.87 0.05 21.14
N SER A 144 -9.85 0.30 20.26
CA SER A 144 -9.69 1.18 19.09
C SER A 144 -9.36 2.63 19.48
N LEU A 145 -9.97 3.15 20.54
CA LEU A 145 -9.60 4.47 21.10
C LEU A 145 -8.15 4.51 21.60
N VAL A 146 -7.71 3.43 22.28
CA VAL A 146 -6.32 3.29 22.73
C VAL A 146 -5.37 3.27 21.52
N VAL A 147 -5.68 2.53 20.46
CA VAL A 147 -4.91 2.51 19.21
C VAL A 147 -4.76 3.91 18.64
N VAL A 148 -5.85 4.66 18.50
CA VAL A 148 -5.83 6.04 17.99
C VAL A 148 -5.02 6.95 18.90
N GLY A 149 -5.18 6.85 20.23
CA GLY A 149 -4.40 7.61 21.20
C GLY A 149 -2.90 7.33 21.11
N LEU A 150 -2.51 6.06 20.95
CA LEU A 150 -1.12 5.66 20.75
C LEU A 150 -0.55 6.25 19.45
N VAL A 151 -1.31 6.21 18.35
CA VAL A 151 -0.88 6.81 17.07
C VAL A 151 -0.67 8.32 17.22
N PHE A 152 -1.58 9.04 17.90
CA PHE A 152 -1.38 10.47 18.18
C PHE A 152 -0.12 10.77 19.00
N MET A 153 0.19 9.94 19.99
CA MET A 153 1.39 10.10 20.80
C MET A 153 2.68 9.89 20.01
N LEU A 154 2.61 9.09 18.95
CA LEU A 154 3.78 8.68 18.16
C LEU A 154 4.07 9.59 16.97
N ILE A 155 3.03 10.18 16.37
CA ILE A 155 3.20 11.04 15.20
C ILE A 155 4.04 12.27 15.59
N GLY A 156 5.16 12.45 14.88
CA GLY A 156 6.06 13.59 15.09
C GLY A 156 7.11 13.43 16.19
N ARG A 157 7.26 12.25 16.81
CA ARG A 157 8.27 11.99 17.84
C ARG A 157 9.39 11.05 17.35
N ASN A 158 10.61 11.23 17.86
CA ASN A 158 11.74 10.34 17.57
C ASN A 158 11.52 8.88 18.01
N ILE A 159 10.54 8.63 18.88
CA ILE A 159 10.11 7.31 19.33
C ILE A 159 9.50 6.50 18.16
N TYR A 160 8.93 7.18 17.16
CA TYR A 160 8.34 6.55 15.97
C TYR A 160 9.27 5.52 15.30
N ASN A 161 10.54 5.88 15.07
CA ASN A 161 11.50 4.98 14.41
C ASN A 161 11.76 3.68 15.20
N ARG A 162 11.68 3.72 16.53
CA ARG A 162 11.85 2.53 17.38
C ARG A 162 10.63 1.62 17.30
N ILE A 163 9.43 2.19 17.36
CA ILE A 163 8.18 1.45 17.26
C ILE A 163 8.02 0.87 15.86
N GLU A 164 8.33 1.62 14.83
CA GLU A 164 8.36 1.12 13.44
C GLU A 164 9.28 -0.10 13.31
N SER A 165 10.45 -0.08 13.99
CA SER A 165 11.36 -1.24 13.99
C SER A 165 10.72 -2.46 14.67
N VAL A 166 10.02 -2.28 15.78
CA VAL A 166 9.30 -3.37 16.45
C VAL A 166 8.18 -3.93 15.56
N MET A 167 7.39 -3.05 14.92
CA MET A 167 6.33 -3.49 14.00
C MET A 167 6.88 -4.27 12.79
N LYS A 168 8.05 -3.87 12.27
CA LYS A 168 8.75 -4.63 11.22
C LYS A 168 9.17 -6.03 11.68
N VAL A 169 9.64 -6.16 12.91
CA VAL A 169 9.99 -7.47 13.51
C VAL A 169 8.73 -8.33 13.64
N LEU A 170 7.62 -7.78 14.14
CA LEU A 170 6.36 -8.50 14.28
C LEU A 170 5.81 -8.95 12.91
N LEU A 171 5.87 -8.08 11.89
CA LEU A 171 5.52 -8.45 10.50
C LEU A 171 6.42 -9.57 9.99
N ALA A 172 7.73 -9.50 10.23
CA ALA A 172 8.67 -10.54 9.80
C ALA A 172 8.36 -11.88 10.48
N LEU A 173 8.07 -11.88 11.78
CA LEU A 173 7.68 -13.08 12.52
C LEU A 173 6.37 -13.69 11.99
N LEU A 174 5.36 -12.86 11.74
CA LEU A 174 4.11 -13.31 11.14
C LEU A 174 4.34 -13.89 9.74
N THR A 175 5.16 -13.22 8.92
CA THR A 175 5.51 -13.69 7.57
C THR A 175 6.21 -15.04 7.62
N ILE A 176 7.19 -15.20 8.51
CA ILE A 176 7.92 -16.47 8.71
C ILE A 176 6.95 -17.56 9.14
N ALA A 177 6.01 -17.27 10.04
CA ALA A 177 5.02 -18.23 10.49
C ALA A 177 4.10 -18.68 9.34
N PHE A 178 3.57 -17.76 8.52
CA PHE A 178 2.77 -18.11 7.35
C PHE A 178 3.58 -18.89 6.30
N LEU A 179 4.84 -18.53 6.06
CA LEU A 179 5.71 -19.27 5.16
C LEU A 179 5.98 -20.69 5.66
N PHE A 180 6.24 -20.84 6.95
CA PHE A 180 6.41 -22.14 7.58
C PHE A 180 5.18 -23.02 7.40
N LEU A 181 3.99 -22.49 7.69
CA LEU A 181 2.73 -23.21 7.50
C LEU A 181 2.45 -23.54 6.03
N ALA A 182 2.70 -22.60 5.12
CA ALA A 182 2.52 -22.82 3.69
C ALA A 182 3.41 -23.94 3.16
N ILE A 183 4.66 -24.04 3.66
CA ILE A 183 5.58 -25.14 3.30
C ILE A 183 5.11 -26.46 3.92
N GLN A 184 4.70 -26.43 5.19
CA GLN A 184 4.22 -27.62 5.92
C GLN A 184 2.91 -28.17 5.33
N ALA A 185 2.07 -27.31 4.80
CA ALA A 185 0.80 -27.70 4.18
C ALA A 185 0.97 -28.47 2.86
N THR A 186 2.20 -28.58 2.34
CA THR A 186 2.52 -29.31 1.09
C THR A 186 1.58 -28.99 -0.08
N PRO A 187 1.51 -27.71 -0.51
CA PRO A 187 0.52 -27.28 -1.47
C PRO A 187 0.66 -27.96 -2.82
N ASP A 188 -0.48 -28.24 -3.46
CA ASP A 188 -0.51 -28.74 -4.82
C ASP A 188 -0.09 -27.64 -5.83
N VAL A 189 1.15 -27.70 -6.25
CA VAL A 189 1.73 -26.75 -7.23
C VAL A 189 0.95 -26.76 -8.55
N GLY A 190 0.39 -27.92 -8.95
CA GLY A 190 -0.44 -28.03 -10.16
C GLY A 190 -1.72 -27.20 -10.04
N GLN A 191 -2.38 -27.23 -8.88
CA GLN A 191 -3.56 -26.39 -8.61
C GLN A 191 -3.22 -24.90 -8.53
N ILE A 192 -2.07 -24.54 -7.93
CA ILE A 192 -1.58 -23.15 -7.92
C ILE A 192 -1.39 -22.63 -9.34
N ILE A 193 -0.70 -23.39 -10.20
CA ILE A 193 -0.48 -23.02 -11.61
C ILE A 193 -1.82 -22.92 -12.33
N LYS A 194 -2.69 -23.93 -12.20
CA LYS A 194 -4.04 -23.93 -12.82
C LYS A 194 -4.86 -22.72 -12.36
N GLY A 195 -4.85 -22.41 -11.08
CA GLY A 195 -5.55 -21.23 -10.53
C GLY A 195 -4.98 -19.90 -11.01
N THR A 196 -3.65 -19.84 -11.25
CA THR A 196 -2.98 -18.62 -11.73
C THR A 196 -3.26 -18.34 -13.21
N VAL A 197 -3.54 -19.34 -14.02
CA VAL A 197 -3.78 -19.16 -15.48
C VAL A 197 -5.22 -19.51 -15.89
N GLY A 198 -6.11 -19.87 -14.96
CA GLY A 198 -7.43 -20.37 -15.24
C GLY A 198 -8.46 -19.32 -15.67
N PHE A 199 -8.26 -18.06 -15.36
CA PHE A 199 -9.09 -16.90 -15.72
C PHE A 199 -10.61 -17.12 -15.51
N SER A 200 -11.00 -17.85 -14.46
CA SER A 200 -12.39 -18.13 -14.12
C SER A 200 -12.77 -17.49 -12.78
N ILE A 201 -14.02 -17.07 -12.67
CA ILE A 201 -14.63 -16.71 -11.39
C ILE A 201 -15.49 -17.92 -10.99
N PRO A 202 -15.23 -18.54 -9.84
CA PRO A 202 -15.97 -19.69 -9.37
C PRO A 202 -17.42 -19.29 -8.97
N SER A 203 -18.29 -20.27 -8.81
CA SER A 203 -19.60 -20.09 -8.17
C SER A 203 -19.43 -19.63 -6.72
N ASP A 204 -20.40 -18.92 -6.20
CA ASP A 204 -20.41 -18.46 -4.82
C ASP A 204 -20.54 -19.64 -3.85
N THR A 205 -19.46 -19.98 -3.18
CA THR A 205 -19.38 -21.03 -2.16
C THR A 205 -18.94 -20.48 -0.79
N GLY A 206 -18.53 -19.22 -0.75
CA GLY A 206 -18.03 -18.55 0.46
C GLY A 206 -19.04 -17.58 1.04
N VAL A 207 -18.72 -17.06 2.22
CA VAL A 207 -19.53 -16.07 2.94
C VAL A 207 -19.59 -14.75 2.18
N HIS A 208 -18.50 -14.39 1.50
CA HIS A 208 -18.42 -13.23 0.64
C HIS A 208 -18.40 -13.70 -0.82
N GLY A 209 -19.36 -13.31 -1.64
CA GLY A 209 -19.48 -13.74 -3.03
C GLY A 209 -18.16 -13.63 -3.82
N ALA A 210 -17.89 -14.62 -4.69
CA ALA A 210 -16.61 -14.73 -5.42
C ALA A 210 -16.25 -13.47 -6.21
N LEU A 211 -17.25 -12.85 -6.84
CA LEU A 211 -17.07 -11.60 -7.59
C LEU A 211 -16.67 -10.45 -6.67
N LEU A 212 -17.28 -10.32 -5.49
CA LEU A 212 -16.95 -9.27 -4.53
C LEU A 212 -15.52 -9.43 -4.00
N VAL A 213 -15.10 -10.66 -3.67
CA VAL A 213 -13.72 -10.98 -3.27
C VAL A 213 -12.74 -10.66 -4.40
N ALA A 214 -13.07 -11.03 -5.64
CA ALA A 214 -12.28 -10.73 -6.83
C ALA A 214 -12.07 -9.22 -7.02
N ILE A 215 -13.14 -8.44 -6.96
CA ILE A 215 -13.10 -6.97 -7.06
C ILE A 215 -12.32 -6.37 -5.90
N SER A 216 -12.49 -6.92 -4.69
CA SER A 216 -11.75 -6.49 -3.49
C SER A 216 -10.23 -6.70 -3.66
N ILE A 217 -9.77 -7.83 -4.23
CA ILE A 217 -8.36 -8.07 -4.54
C ILE A 217 -7.83 -7.02 -5.53
N ILE A 218 -8.56 -6.76 -6.63
CA ILE A 218 -8.15 -5.77 -7.63
C ILE A 218 -8.06 -4.38 -6.98
N GLY A 219 -9.07 -4.00 -6.19
CA GLY A 219 -9.13 -2.71 -5.51
C GLY A 219 -8.05 -2.54 -4.44
N ALA A 220 -7.75 -3.59 -3.67
CA ALA A 220 -6.68 -3.57 -2.65
C ALA A 220 -5.30 -3.41 -3.30
N VAL A 221 -5.06 -4.07 -4.44
CA VAL A 221 -3.74 -4.21 -5.06
C VAL A 221 -3.53 -3.22 -6.20
N ALA A 222 -4.11 -3.47 -7.37
CA ALA A 222 -3.86 -2.68 -8.57
C ALA A 222 -4.53 -1.30 -8.52
N GLY A 223 -5.81 -1.26 -8.13
CA GLY A 223 -6.63 -0.06 -8.11
C GLY A 223 -6.41 0.86 -6.92
N SER A 224 -5.53 0.50 -6.00
CA SER A 224 -5.39 1.23 -4.74
C SER A 224 -4.86 2.64 -4.94
N ILE A 225 -5.60 3.65 -4.42
CA ILE A 225 -5.11 5.03 -4.33
C ILE A 225 -3.84 5.14 -3.47
N SER A 226 -3.60 4.17 -2.58
CA SER A 226 -2.35 4.11 -1.79
C SER A 226 -1.11 4.02 -2.68
N ASN A 227 -1.23 3.59 -3.93
CA ASN A 227 -0.13 3.57 -4.91
C ASN A 227 0.41 4.99 -5.18
N PHE A 228 -0.42 6.03 -5.01
CA PHE A 228 -0.01 7.43 -5.13
C PHE A 228 0.80 7.95 -3.94
N VAL A 229 0.90 7.20 -2.85
CA VAL A 229 1.73 7.58 -1.69
C VAL A 229 3.21 7.29 -1.95
N HIS A 230 3.55 6.36 -2.84
CA HIS A 230 4.93 5.97 -3.15
C HIS A 230 5.85 7.14 -3.55
N PRO A 231 5.45 8.11 -4.41
CA PRO A 231 6.26 9.27 -4.73
C PRO A 231 6.67 10.13 -3.53
N TYR A 232 5.84 10.21 -2.49
CA TYR A 232 6.19 10.97 -1.29
C TYR A 232 7.31 10.27 -0.51
N PHE A 233 7.29 8.94 -0.41
CA PHE A 233 8.40 8.16 0.19
C PHE A 233 9.69 8.30 -0.63
N MET A 234 9.60 8.33 -1.96
CA MET A 234 10.75 8.58 -2.83
C MET A 234 11.36 9.96 -2.54
N LYS A 235 10.52 11.00 -2.39
CA LYS A 235 10.97 12.36 -2.07
C LYS A 235 11.64 12.42 -0.70
N GLU A 236 11.12 11.75 0.32
CA GLU A 236 11.73 11.64 1.64
C GLU A 236 13.10 10.95 1.61
N LYS A 237 13.27 9.95 0.73
CA LYS A 237 14.55 9.27 0.48
C LYS A 237 15.54 10.13 -0.31
N GLY A 238 15.10 11.29 -0.83
CA GLY A 238 15.90 12.15 -1.69
C GLY A 238 15.94 11.71 -3.15
N TRP A 239 15.07 10.80 -3.57
CA TRP A 239 14.95 10.40 -4.98
C TRP A 239 14.02 11.38 -5.71
N THR A 240 14.64 12.33 -6.38
CA THR A 240 13.94 13.47 -7.03
C THR A 240 14.39 13.73 -8.46
N LYS A 241 15.33 12.94 -8.98
CA LYS A 241 15.97 13.18 -10.30
C LYS A 241 15.81 11.97 -11.23
N PRO A 242 15.85 12.15 -12.54
CA PRO A 242 15.80 11.05 -13.51
C PRO A 242 16.87 9.96 -13.31
N SER A 243 18.04 10.31 -12.73
CA SER A 243 19.10 9.34 -12.37
C SER A 243 18.63 8.27 -11.36
N HIS A 244 17.57 8.55 -10.60
CA HIS A 244 17.02 7.62 -9.62
C HIS A 244 16.03 6.59 -10.20
N VAL A 245 15.66 6.68 -11.48
CA VAL A 245 14.70 5.75 -12.11
C VAL A 245 15.11 4.28 -11.95
N LYS A 246 16.39 3.97 -12.17
CA LYS A 246 16.87 2.58 -12.07
C LYS A 246 16.83 2.06 -10.65
N VAL A 247 17.28 2.84 -9.67
CA VAL A 247 17.28 2.42 -8.26
C VAL A 247 15.86 2.28 -7.73
N GLN A 248 14.96 3.22 -8.08
CA GLN A 248 13.54 3.16 -7.72
C GLN A 248 12.87 1.90 -8.29
N ARG A 249 13.10 1.59 -9.57
CA ARG A 249 12.52 0.39 -10.20
C ARG A 249 12.99 -0.91 -9.53
N ASN A 250 14.28 -0.99 -9.18
CA ASN A 250 14.82 -2.17 -8.51
C ASN A 250 14.26 -2.32 -7.08
N ASP A 251 14.12 -1.20 -6.35
CA ASP A 251 13.49 -1.16 -5.03
C ASP A 251 12.01 -1.59 -5.09
N LEU A 252 11.28 -1.12 -6.12
CA LEU A 252 9.90 -1.52 -6.36
C LEU A 252 9.77 -3.00 -6.74
N LEU A 253 10.65 -3.53 -7.60
CA LEU A 253 10.68 -4.96 -7.93
C LEU A 253 10.89 -5.82 -6.69
N PHE A 254 11.83 -5.43 -5.83
CA PHE A 254 12.04 -6.10 -4.55
C PHE A 254 10.79 -6.06 -3.67
N ALA A 255 10.16 -4.89 -3.57
CA ALA A 255 8.93 -4.70 -2.80
C ALA A 255 7.78 -5.61 -3.29
N ILE A 256 7.56 -5.66 -4.60
CA ILE A 256 6.54 -6.54 -5.21
C ILE A 256 6.89 -8.02 -5.00
N GLY A 257 8.18 -8.40 -5.10
CA GLY A 257 8.63 -9.76 -4.79
C GLY A 257 8.27 -10.18 -3.37
N VAL A 258 8.48 -9.30 -2.40
CA VAL A 258 8.06 -9.52 -1.00
C VAL A 258 6.54 -9.66 -0.90
N CYS A 259 5.77 -8.81 -1.59
CA CYS A 259 4.31 -8.91 -1.62
C CYS A 259 3.84 -10.25 -2.20
N ILE A 260 4.46 -10.73 -3.30
CA ILE A 260 4.13 -12.02 -3.90
C ILE A 260 4.33 -13.15 -2.90
N VAL A 261 5.51 -13.19 -2.25
CA VAL A 261 5.85 -14.26 -1.30
C VAL A 261 4.87 -14.30 -0.13
N ILE A 262 4.56 -13.15 0.45
CA ILE A 262 3.66 -13.06 1.61
C ILE A 262 2.22 -13.40 1.23
N ASN A 263 1.70 -12.81 0.14
CA ASN A 263 0.33 -13.09 -0.31
C ASN A 263 0.15 -14.57 -0.69
N LEU A 264 1.15 -15.17 -1.36
CA LEU A 264 1.11 -16.59 -1.72
C LEU A 264 1.10 -17.48 -0.47
N ALA A 265 1.93 -17.17 0.53
CA ALA A 265 1.97 -17.93 1.77
C ALA A 265 0.62 -17.88 2.51
N ILE A 266 0.03 -16.69 2.63
CA ILE A 266 -1.28 -16.50 3.26
C ILE A 266 -2.37 -17.25 2.48
N TRP A 267 -2.33 -17.16 1.15
CA TRP A 267 -3.29 -17.85 0.28
C TRP A 267 -3.23 -19.37 0.39
N VAL A 268 -2.02 -19.91 0.37
CA VAL A 268 -1.80 -21.37 0.56
C VAL A 268 -2.34 -21.83 1.91
N VAL A 269 -2.09 -21.09 2.98
CA VAL A 269 -2.64 -21.40 4.31
C VAL A 269 -4.17 -21.39 4.30
N GLY A 270 -4.78 -20.43 3.62
CA GLY A 270 -6.23 -20.41 3.40
C GLY A 270 -6.74 -21.64 2.66
N ALA A 271 -6.11 -21.97 1.54
CA ALA A 271 -6.55 -23.05 0.65
C ALA A 271 -6.29 -24.47 1.21
N GLU A 272 -5.17 -24.67 1.89
CA GLU A 272 -4.71 -26.01 2.32
C GLU A 272 -4.99 -26.30 3.80
N ILE A 273 -5.21 -25.27 4.63
CA ILE A 273 -5.48 -25.46 6.06
C ILE A 273 -6.91 -25.06 6.41
N LEU A 274 -7.33 -23.82 6.06
CA LEU A 274 -8.67 -23.36 6.47
C LEU A 274 -9.77 -24.06 5.68
N LYS A 275 -9.67 -24.11 4.36
CA LYS A 275 -10.69 -24.70 3.47
C LYS A 275 -10.99 -26.17 3.77
N PRO A 276 -10.01 -27.08 3.89
CA PRO A 276 -10.28 -28.50 4.19
C PRO A 276 -10.93 -28.71 5.56
N ASN A 277 -10.73 -27.79 6.50
CA ASN A 277 -11.34 -27.82 7.83
C ASN A 277 -12.73 -27.12 7.86
N GLY A 278 -13.25 -26.67 6.72
CA GLY A 278 -14.54 -25.99 6.63
C GLY A 278 -14.56 -24.63 7.31
N ILE A 279 -13.41 -23.98 7.49
CA ILE A 279 -13.30 -22.68 8.17
C ILE A 279 -13.43 -21.58 7.13
N HIS A 280 -14.55 -20.86 7.17
CA HIS A 280 -14.76 -19.62 6.45
C HIS A 280 -14.22 -18.44 7.27
N VAL A 281 -13.63 -17.45 6.58
CA VAL A 281 -13.00 -16.33 7.26
C VAL A 281 -14.00 -15.17 7.41
N GLU A 282 -14.64 -15.08 8.55
CA GLU A 282 -15.58 -14.02 8.91
C GLU A 282 -15.03 -13.08 10.00
N THR A 283 -14.13 -13.61 10.84
CA THR A 283 -13.54 -12.90 11.98
C THR A 283 -12.02 -12.98 11.98
N ILE A 284 -11.39 -12.17 12.82
CA ILE A 284 -9.93 -12.27 13.06
C ILE A 284 -9.57 -13.61 13.68
N ASP A 285 -10.45 -14.17 14.49
CA ASP A 285 -10.23 -15.45 15.18
C ASP A 285 -10.16 -16.62 14.19
N ASP A 286 -10.97 -16.58 13.12
CA ASP A 286 -10.91 -17.59 12.05
C ASP A 286 -9.55 -17.58 11.34
N LEU A 287 -8.98 -16.40 11.12
CA LEU A 287 -7.62 -16.25 10.58
C LEU A 287 -6.56 -16.81 11.54
N ALA A 288 -6.76 -16.62 12.86
CA ALA A 288 -5.85 -17.12 13.89
C ALA A 288 -5.84 -18.64 13.96
N MET A 289 -6.96 -19.30 13.62
CA MET A 289 -7.10 -20.76 13.72
C MET A 289 -6.02 -21.50 12.94
N ALA A 290 -5.62 -21.03 11.76
CA ALA A 290 -4.58 -21.68 10.96
C ALA A 290 -3.25 -21.82 11.73
N LEU A 291 -2.79 -20.75 12.38
CA LEU A 291 -1.57 -20.77 13.19
C LEU A 291 -1.79 -21.51 14.52
N GLN A 292 -2.97 -21.37 15.11
CA GLN A 292 -3.31 -22.04 16.37
C GLN A 292 -3.40 -23.56 16.22
N MET A 293 -3.99 -24.06 15.14
CA MET A 293 -4.07 -25.50 14.86
C MET A 293 -2.71 -26.13 14.68
N SER A 294 -1.77 -25.40 14.05
CA SER A 294 -0.43 -25.94 13.73
C SER A 294 0.59 -25.74 14.85
N LEU A 295 0.53 -24.59 15.57
CA LEU A 295 1.53 -24.18 16.55
C LEU A 295 0.94 -23.99 17.98
N GLY A 296 -0.32 -24.34 18.19
CA GLY A 296 -1.00 -24.23 19.47
C GLY A 296 -1.04 -22.78 20.00
N LYS A 297 -0.91 -22.61 21.32
CA LYS A 297 -0.89 -21.29 21.97
C LYS A 297 0.19 -20.35 21.43
N PHE A 298 1.33 -20.89 21.03
CA PHE A 298 2.43 -20.09 20.46
C PHE A 298 2.01 -19.47 19.12
N GLY A 299 1.33 -20.24 18.26
CA GLY A 299 0.77 -19.74 17.00
C GLY A 299 -0.27 -18.64 17.23
N TRP A 300 -1.10 -18.78 18.26
CA TRP A 300 -2.05 -17.74 18.65
C TRP A 300 -1.35 -16.41 18.98
N TYR A 301 -0.33 -16.42 19.83
CA TYR A 301 0.42 -15.20 20.17
C TYR A 301 1.14 -14.60 18.96
N ILE A 302 1.78 -15.42 18.13
CA ILE A 302 2.47 -14.94 16.90
C ILE A 302 1.45 -14.25 16.00
N PHE A 303 0.27 -14.86 15.80
CA PHE A 303 -0.76 -14.30 14.94
C PHE A 303 -1.22 -12.93 15.46
N TYR A 304 -1.74 -12.87 16.69
CA TYR A 304 -2.32 -11.64 17.22
C TYR A 304 -1.29 -10.51 17.36
N LEU A 305 -0.08 -10.79 17.83
CA LEU A 305 0.98 -9.79 17.91
C LEU A 305 1.43 -9.33 16.52
N GLY A 306 1.56 -10.27 15.59
CA GLY A 306 1.95 -9.97 14.21
C GLY A 306 0.89 -9.14 13.47
N VAL A 307 -0.38 -9.53 13.57
CA VAL A 307 -1.50 -8.79 12.95
C VAL A 307 -1.65 -7.41 13.60
N PHE A 308 -1.53 -7.30 14.93
CA PHE A 308 -1.48 -5.99 15.58
C PHE A 308 -0.36 -5.12 15.01
N GLY A 309 0.84 -5.68 14.86
CA GLY A 309 1.97 -4.98 14.27
C GLY A 309 1.69 -4.45 12.87
N VAL A 310 1.10 -5.28 12.00
CA VAL A 310 0.71 -4.93 10.63
C VAL A 310 -0.34 -3.82 10.61
N LEU A 311 -1.41 -4.00 11.37
CA LEU A 311 -2.53 -3.04 11.42
C LEU A 311 -2.09 -1.70 12.00
N PHE A 312 -1.38 -1.72 13.10
CA PHE A 312 -0.88 -0.51 13.78
C PHE A 312 0.09 0.28 12.88
N ALA A 313 1.07 -0.41 12.26
CA ALA A 313 2.00 0.22 11.31
C ALA A 313 1.25 0.84 10.12
N SER A 314 0.21 0.15 9.63
CA SER A 314 -0.63 0.63 8.53
C SER A 314 -1.44 1.87 8.92
N VAL A 315 -2.02 1.92 10.13
CA VAL A 315 -2.72 3.12 10.64
C VAL A 315 -1.75 4.31 10.68
N VAL A 316 -0.55 4.13 11.23
CA VAL A 316 0.46 5.20 11.29
C VAL A 316 0.87 5.64 9.88
N GLY A 317 1.18 4.69 8.98
CA GLY A 317 1.57 4.98 7.60
C GLY A 317 0.50 5.73 6.82
N LYS A 318 -0.76 5.31 6.95
CA LYS A 318 -1.89 5.98 6.26
C LYS A 318 -2.24 7.31 6.89
N SER A 319 -2.17 7.42 8.22
CA SER A 319 -2.41 8.69 8.92
C SER A 319 -1.35 9.76 8.65
N THR A 320 -0.21 9.40 8.10
CA THR A 320 0.83 10.33 7.64
C THR A 320 0.86 10.49 6.12
N GLY A 321 0.59 9.42 5.36
CA GLY A 321 0.63 9.40 3.90
C GLY A 321 -0.59 10.08 3.25
N PHE A 322 -1.80 9.75 3.70
CA PHE A 322 -3.02 10.31 3.12
C PHE A 322 -3.16 11.82 3.30
N PRO A 323 -2.80 12.44 4.44
CA PRO A 323 -2.83 13.90 4.53
C PRO A 323 -1.96 14.60 3.50
N ARG A 324 -0.80 14.02 3.13
CA ARG A 324 0.06 14.54 2.05
C ARG A 324 -0.66 14.50 0.71
N LEU A 325 -1.25 13.36 0.39
CA LEU A 325 -2.00 13.15 -0.85
C LEU A 325 -3.21 14.08 -0.94
N ILE A 326 -3.97 14.23 0.15
CA ILE A 326 -5.19 15.04 0.20
C ILE A 326 -4.85 16.53 0.07
N VAL A 327 -3.84 17.03 0.80
CA VAL A 327 -3.43 18.43 0.73
C VAL A 327 -2.82 18.77 -0.63
N ASP A 328 -2.04 17.85 -1.22
CA ASP A 328 -1.48 18.02 -2.57
C ASP A 328 -2.60 18.05 -3.62
N ALA A 329 -3.61 17.17 -3.50
CA ALA A 329 -4.80 17.22 -4.36
C ALA A 329 -5.57 18.54 -4.21
N PHE A 330 -5.69 19.06 -2.98
CA PHE A 330 -6.30 20.36 -2.75
C PHE A 330 -5.50 21.50 -3.37
N TYR A 331 -4.18 21.43 -3.40
CA TYR A 331 -3.33 22.42 -4.05
C TYR A 331 -3.52 22.48 -5.58
N VAL A 332 -3.93 21.35 -6.19
CA VAL A 332 -4.32 21.36 -7.61
C VAL A 332 -5.56 22.23 -7.84
N ILE A 333 -6.50 22.23 -6.89
CA ILE A 333 -7.74 23.02 -6.95
C ILE A 333 -7.48 24.49 -6.57
N ASN A 334 -6.65 24.71 -5.54
CA ASN A 334 -6.39 26.05 -4.97
C ASN A 334 -4.92 26.42 -5.08
N LYS A 335 -4.55 27.00 -6.23
CA LYS A 335 -3.16 27.41 -6.53
C LYS A 335 -2.64 28.49 -5.57
N ASN A 336 -3.49 29.43 -5.16
CA ASN A 336 -3.10 30.51 -4.23
C ASN A 336 -2.65 29.92 -2.89
N ARG A 337 -3.33 28.87 -2.41
CA ARG A 337 -2.94 28.19 -1.17
C ARG A 337 -1.61 27.46 -1.35
N ARG A 338 -1.40 26.80 -2.50
CA ARG A 338 -0.12 26.15 -2.84
C ARG A 338 1.04 27.17 -2.80
N GLU A 339 0.85 28.34 -3.41
CA GLU A 339 1.85 29.42 -3.43
C GLU A 339 2.12 29.94 -2.03
N LYS A 340 1.08 30.16 -1.21
CA LYS A 340 1.18 30.63 0.18
C LYS A 340 2.10 29.74 1.03
N TYR A 341 2.07 28.43 0.82
CA TYR A 341 2.88 27.48 1.57
C TYR A 341 4.08 26.94 0.76
N ASN A 342 4.38 27.52 -0.42
CA ASN A 342 5.45 27.10 -1.33
C ASN A 342 5.42 25.58 -1.64
N GLY A 343 4.24 25.01 -1.79
CA GLY A 343 4.03 23.57 -2.02
C GLY A 343 4.47 22.66 -0.87
N LYS A 344 4.73 23.22 0.33
CA LYS A 344 5.13 22.46 1.53
C LYS A 344 3.89 22.16 2.38
N TYR A 345 3.28 21.00 2.10
CA TYR A 345 2.04 20.58 2.77
C TYR A 345 2.20 20.45 4.29
N GLU A 346 3.38 20.09 4.81
CA GLU A 346 3.62 19.98 6.26
C GLU A 346 3.51 21.33 7.00
N LYS A 347 3.70 22.45 6.29
CA LYS A 347 3.56 23.80 6.84
C LYS A 347 2.12 24.33 6.79
N ASP A 348 1.26 23.66 6.02
CA ASP A 348 -0.15 24.04 5.90
C ASP A 348 -0.94 23.50 7.11
N PRO A 349 -1.67 24.36 7.87
CA PRO A 349 -2.55 23.90 8.95
C PRO A 349 -3.57 22.85 8.52
N MET A 350 -3.98 22.85 7.24
CA MET A 350 -4.87 21.84 6.67
C MET A 350 -4.32 20.43 6.85
N PHE A 351 -2.99 20.24 6.75
CA PHE A 351 -2.35 18.95 6.94
C PHE A 351 -2.68 18.33 8.30
N LYS A 352 -2.62 19.13 9.37
CA LYS A 352 -2.96 18.69 10.72
C LYS A 352 -4.43 18.32 10.84
N TRP A 353 -5.33 19.13 10.28
CA TRP A 353 -6.76 18.85 10.34
C TRP A 353 -7.17 17.62 9.55
N VAL A 354 -6.59 17.43 8.36
CA VAL A 354 -6.79 16.21 7.56
C VAL A 354 -6.25 14.99 8.29
N MET A 355 -5.08 15.09 8.94
CA MET A 355 -4.52 14.01 9.74
C MET A 355 -5.46 13.62 10.90
N ILE A 356 -5.99 14.59 11.62
CA ILE A 356 -6.99 14.36 12.68
C ILE A 356 -8.26 13.70 12.09
N PHE A 357 -8.75 14.22 10.96
CA PHE A 357 -9.90 13.66 10.28
C PHE A 357 -9.70 12.18 9.93
N VAL A 358 -8.64 11.82 9.20
CA VAL A 358 -8.41 10.44 8.77
C VAL A 358 -8.06 9.49 9.92
N LEU A 359 -7.73 10.00 11.10
CA LEU A 359 -7.40 9.18 12.28
C LEU A 359 -8.58 9.04 13.26
N VAL A 360 -9.37 10.09 13.44
CA VAL A 360 -10.43 10.12 14.46
C VAL A 360 -11.78 9.67 13.91
N THR A 361 -12.17 10.20 12.75
CA THR A 361 -13.51 9.89 12.21
C THR A 361 -13.73 8.41 11.90
N PRO A 362 -12.71 7.60 11.54
CA PRO A 362 -12.87 6.17 11.34
C PRO A 362 -13.30 5.37 12.58
N LEU A 363 -13.15 5.92 13.80
CA LEU A 363 -13.63 5.28 15.03
C LEU A 363 -15.14 4.98 15.01
N ILE A 364 -15.93 5.68 14.20
CA ILE A 364 -17.35 5.40 14.02
C ILE A 364 -17.60 3.93 13.61
N TRP A 365 -16.68 3.35 12.83
CA TRP A 365 -16.78 1.96 12.37
C TRP A 365 -16.45 0.93 13.45
N SER A 366 -15.83 1.37 14.56
CA SER A 366 -15.54 0.50 15.72
C SER A 366 -16.69 0.43 16.73
N ILE A 367 -17.75 1.23 16.54
CA ILE A 367 -18.96 1.19 17.39
C ILE A 367 -19.65 -0.18 17.24
N PRO A 368 -20.20 -0.75 18.32
CA PRO A 368 -21.00 -1.98 18.25
C PRO A 368 -22.13 -1.90 17.23
N GLY A 369 -22.36 -2.98 16.48
CA GLY A 369 -23.35 -3.04 15.40
C GLY A 369 -22.83 -2.65 14.02
N MET A 370 -21.63 -2.07 13.90
CA MET A 370 -20.98 -1.84 12.61
C MET A 370 -20.38 -3.16 12.05
N PRO A 371 -20.22 -3.27 10.70
CA PRO A 371 -19.66 -4.46 10.07
C PRO A 371 -18.35 -4.91 10.72
N GLY A 372 -18.11 -6.22 10.84
CA GLY A 372 -16.88 -6.81 11.37
C GLY A 372 -15.65 -6.42 10.54
N PHE A 373 -14.47 -6.59 11.11
CA PHE A 373 -13.20 -6.21 10.46
C PHE A 373 -13.03 -6.82 9.06
N ILE A 374 -13.35 -8.13 8.90
CA ILE A 374 -13.21 -8.84 7.62
C ILE A 374 -14.15 -8.26 6.57
N ALA A 375 -15.45 -8.19 6.86
CA ALA A 375 -16.46 -7.64 5.95
C ALA A 375 -16.17 -6.19 5.57
N LEU A 376 -15.77 -5.37 6.55
CA LEU A 376 -15.39 -3.97 6.33
C LEU A 376 -14.15 -3.86 5.42
N THR A 377 -13.16 -4.73 5.61
CA THR A 377 -11.96 -4.77 4.77
C THR A 377 -12.30 -5.12 3.32
N ILE A 378 -13.10 -6.16 3.09
CA ILE A 378 -13.51 -6.57 1.76
C ILE A 378 -14.33 -5.46 1.09
N GLY A 379 -15.32 -4.90 1.79
CA GLY A 379 -16.17 -3.84 1.26
C GLY A 379 -15.39 -2.57 0.90
N VAL A 380 -14.50 -2.10 1.78
CA VAL A 380 -13.67 -0.91 1.51
C VAL A 380 -12.72 -1.13 0.34
N ASN A 381 -12.10 -2.31 0.25
CA ASN A 381 -11.23 -2.64 -0.88
C ASN A 381 -12.02 -2.74 -2.18
N ALA A 382 -13.24 -3.28 -2.15
CA ALA A 382 -14.12 -3.29 -3.32
C ALA A 382 -14.50 -1.86 -3.75
N ILE A 383 -14.90 -0.98 -2.81
CA ILE A 383 -15.20 0.43 -3.10
C ILE A 383 -14.00 1.17 -3.69
N ASN A 384 -12.79 0.80 -3.29
CA ASN A 384 -11.56 1.41 -3.82
C ASN A 384 -11.38 1.20 -5.34
N ILE A 385 -12.10 0.24 -5.95
CA ILE A 385 -12.08 0.03 -7.40
C ILE A 385 -12.66 1.22 -8.17
N ILE A 386 -13.54 2.03 -7.57
CA ILE A 386 -14.20 3.18 -8.22
C ILE A 386 -13.17 4.20 -8.74
N GLY A 387 -12.07 4.38 -8.05
CA GLY A 387 -11.00 5.28 -8.47
C GLY A 387 -10.07 4.68 -9.53
N PHE A 388 -10.09 3.36 -9.72
CA PHE A 388 -9.13 2.69 -10.59
C PHE A 388 -9.21 3.14 -12.06
N PRO A 389 -10.38 3.32 -12.70
CA PRO A 389 -10.45 3.86 -14.06
C PRO A 389 -9.76 5.22 -14.20
N VAL A 390 -9.99 6.10 -13.24
CA VAL A 390 -9.36 7.44 -13.22
C VAL A 390 -7.84 7.31 -13.10
N ILE A 391 -7.36 6.42 -12.22
CA ILE A 391 -5.93 6.15 -12.04
C ILE A 391 -5.32 5.62 -13.33
N ALA A 392 -5.87 4.56 -13.91
CA ALA A 392 -5.30 3.87 -15.06
C ALA A 392 -5.32 4.75 -16.32
N ILE A 393 -6.46 5.37 -16.64
CA ILE A 393 -6.62 6.25 -17.81
C ILE A 393 -5.77 7.50 -17.66
N GLY A 394 -5.78 8.14 -16.49
CA GLY A 394 -4.96 9.32 -16.23
C GLY A 394 -3.47 9.04 -16.40
N MET A 395 -2.99 7.90 -15.91
CA MET A 395 -1.60 7.49 -16.11
C MET A 395 -1.28 7.21 -17.58
N LEU A 396 -2.19 6.55 -18.30
CA LEU A 396 -2.02 6.31 -19.74
C LEU A 396 -1.88 7.63 -20.51
N VAL A 397 -2.70 8.62 -20.20
CA VAL A 397 -2.66 9.94 -20.85
C VAL A 397 -1.39 10.70 -20.49
N LEU A 398 -1.07 10.82 -19.19
CA LEU A 398 0.08 11.63 -18.72
C LEU A 398 1.42 11.09 -19.19
N SER A 399 1.62 9.77 -19.07
CA SER A 399 2.89 9.15 -19.38
C SER A 399 3.19 9.04 -20.88
N ASN A 400 2.20 9.26 -21.75
CA ASN A 400 2.37 9.35 -23.19
C ASN A 400 2.56 10.81 -23.70
N LYS A 401 2.31 11.83 -22.85
CA LYS A 401 2.41 13.23 -23.24
C LYS A 401 3.87 13.61 -23.49
N LYS A 402 4.27 13.68 -24.78
CA LYS A 402 5.65 13.93 -25.20
C LYS A 402 6.21 15.25 -24.64
N SER A 403 5.38 16.28 -24.51
CA SER A 403 5.77 17.57 -23.92
C SER A 403 6.19 17.46 -22.45
N LEU A 404 5.59 16.54 -21.68
CA LEU A 404 5.90 16.33 -20.27
C LEU A 404 6.99 15.27 -20.05
N MET A 405 6.95 14.17 -20.82
CA MET A 405 7.80 13.00 -20.54
C MET A 405 9.02 12.87 -21.47
N GLY A 406 9.04 13.57 -22.60
CA GLY A 406 10.14 13.50 -23.56
C GLY A 406 10.52 12.06 -23.90
N LYS A 407 11.79 11.69 -23.64
CA LYS A 407 12.32 10.34 -23.85
C LYS A 407 11.84 9.30 -22.83
N TYR A 408 11.23 9.73 -21.74
CA TYR A 408 10.72 8.87 -20.67
C TYR A 408 9.24 8.50 -20.82
N LYS A 409 8.64 8.78 -21.98
CA LYS A 409 7.26 8.33 -22.29
C LYS A 409 7.16 6.81 -22.22
N ASN A 410 5.94 6.30 -22.10
CA ASN A 410 5.67 4.86 -22.13
C ASN A 410 6.17 4.22 -23.43
N ASN A 411 6.62 2.98 -23.30
CA ASN A 411 6.81 2.10 -24.44
C ASN A 411 5.48 1.44 -24.86
N TRP A 412 5.48 0.71 -25.98
CA TRP A 412 4.27 0.06 -26.51
C TRP A 412 3.68 -0.99 -25.55
N PHE A 413 4.54 -1.75 -24.86
CA PHE A 413 4.13 -2.78 -23.91
C PHE A 413 3.44 -2.18 -22.68
N GLU A 414 4.00 -1.10 -22.10
CA GLU A 414 3.38 -0.37 -20.99
C GLU A 414 2.02 0.20 -21.39
N ASN A 415 1.88 0.68 -22.63
CA ASN A 415 0.62 1.19 -23.13
C ASN A 415 -0.45 0.09 -23.27
N ILE A 416 -0.08 -1.09 -23.80
CA ILE A 416 -1.00 -2.23 -23.87
C ILE A 416 -1.50 -2.60 -22.47
N ILE A 417 -0.59 -2.72 -21.50
CA ILE A 417 -0.97 -3.14 -20.15
C ILE A 417 -1.81 -2.07 -19.43
N LEU A 418 -1.46 -0.79 -19.58
CA LEU A 418 -2.30 0.28 -19.00
C LEU A 418 -3.67 0.38 -19.68
N THR A 419 -3.77 0.05 -20.95
CA THR A 419 -5.06 -0.03 -21.66
C THR A 419 -5.89 -1.22 -21.12
N LEU A 420 -5.28 -2.40 -20.98
CA LEU A 420 -5.94 -3.56 -20.37
C LEU A 420 -6.34 -3.27 -18.92
N ALA A 421 -5.47 -2.59 -18.14
CA ALA A 421 -5.79 -2.14 -16.78
C ALA A 421 -7.01 -1.19 -16.79
N SER A 422 -7.10 -0.28 -17.76
CA SER A 422 -8.21 0.66 -17.88
C SER A 422 -9.54 -0.07 -18.21
N VAL A 423 -9.48 -1.06 -19.11
CA VAL A 423 -10.64 -1.90 -19.43
C VAL A 423 -11.08 -2.71 -18.21
N LEU A 424 -10.14 -3.37 -17.53
CA LEU A 424 -10.41 -4.13 -16.32
C LEU A 424 -11.00 -3.23 -15.22
N ALA A 425 -10.46 -2.03 -15.06
CA ALA A 425 -10.92 -1.05 -14.09
C ALA A 425 -12.37 -0.62 -14.34
N ILE A 426 -12.73 -0.32 -15.59
CA ILE A 426 -14.10 0.06 -15.98
C ILE A 426 -15.03 -1.13 -15.74
N TRP A 427 -14.65 -2.32 -16.21
CA TRP A 427 -15.44 -3.53 -16.00
C TRP A 427 -15.70 -3.79 -14.51
N SER A 428 -14.66 -3.75 -13.67
CA SER A 428 -14.78 -3.99 -12.24
C SER A 428 -15.65 -2.94 -11.53
N ALA A 429 -15.55 -1.66 -11.94
CA ALA A 429 -16.38 -0.60 -11.39
C ALA A 429 -17.86 -0.76 -11.77
N VAL A 430 -18.14 -1.20 -13.02
CA VAL A 430 -19.50 -1.52 -13.47
C VAL A 430 -20.05 -2.71 -12.71
N GLN A 431 -19.28 -3.79 -12.56
CA GLN A 431 -19.70 -4.98 -11.79
C GLN A 431 -20.02 -4.62 -10.33
N LEU A 432 -19.18 -3.78 -9.70
CA LEU A 432 -19.46 -3.32 -8.34
C LEU A 432 -20.79 -2.54 -8.28
N ALA A 433 -21.03 -1.63 -9.25
CA ALA A 433 -22.29 -0.86 -9.30
C ALA A 433 -23.50 -1.79 -9.43
N THR A 434 -23.43 -2.80 -10.30
CA THR A 434 -24.55 -3.77 -10.47
C THR A 434 -24.76 -4.72 -9.29
N THR A 435 -23.78 -4.83 -8.39
CA THR A 435 -23.90 -5.64 -7.16
C THR A 435 -24.65 -4.88 -6.06
N PHE A 436 -24.60 -3.55 -6.06
CA PHE A 436 -25.21 -2.71 -5.01
C PHE A 436 -26.51 -2.01 -5.46
N PHE A 437 -26.79 -1.97 -6.77
CA PHE A 437 -27.96 -1.32 -7.38
C PHE A 437 -28.69 -2.27 -8.32
#